data_677f600d51ae1a3287605d181524ccd2
#
_entry.id   677f600d51ae1a3287605d181524ccd2
#
_cell.length_a   1.000
_cell.length_b   1.000
_cell.length_c   1.000
_cell.angle_alpha   90.00
_cell.angle_beta   90.00
_cell.angle_gamma   90.00
#
_symmetry.space_group_name_H-M   'P 1'
#
loop_
_entity.id
_entity.type
_entity.pdbx_description
1 polymer ?
#
loop_
_entity_poly.entity_id
_entity_poly.type
_entity_poly.pdbx_seq_one_letter_code
_entity_poly.pdbx_strand_id
1 'polypeptide(L)'
;FVSISLKANQIVSGAAINLIGVGLSSFLIRIVFGLKDQQRVVPHFEPVSVPYLSDIPLIGPILFQQHSLVYVALLLVPIMWVILFRTRWGLMITSVGEHPEASATVGINPLRTRYIAVILSGALAGAGGAFLSLGQLHFFQDEMVAGRGFIALAAVIFARWNPVGALIACLIFGGADALQFRGQAAGLAVPHQFMLMFPYVLTLAILVVVGGKSQGPAAIGQPYSKG
;
A
#
# COMPACT_ATOMS: atom_id res chain seq x y z
N PHE A 1 17.36 -0.38 -8.56
CA PHE A 1 18.77 -0.50 -8.99
C PHE A 1 19.58 -1.25 -7.94
N VAL A 2 19.59 -0.80 -6.68
CA VAL A 2 20.47 -1.32 -5.62
C VAL A 2 20.27 -2.82 -5.38
N SER A 3 19.04 -3.29 -5.22
CA SER A 3 18.73 -4.71 -4.96
C SER A 3 18.73 -5.58 -6.23
N ILE A 4 18.51 -4.99 -7.41
CA ILE A 4 18.42 -5.77 -8.66
C ILE A 4 19.76 -5.83 -9.37
N SER A 5 20.43 -4.69 -9.61
CA SER A 5 21.68 -4.65 -10.37
C SER A 5 22.91 -4.77 -9.48
N LEU A 6 22.94 -4.09 -8.33
CA LEU A 6 24.06 -4.18 -7.38
C LEU A 6 23.95 -5.41 -6.47
N LYS A 7 22.85 -6.18 -6.55
CA LYS A 7 22.61 -7.39 -5.76
C LYS A 7 22.76 -7.19 -4.24
N ALA A 8 22.54 -5.94 -3.76
CA ALA A 8 22.59 -5.64 -2.34
C ALA A 8 21.40 -6.26 -1.60
N ASN A 9 21.54 -6.43 -0.29
CA ASN A 9 20.48 -6.97 0.55
C ASN A 9 19.20 -6.12 0.44
N GLN A 10 18.09 -6.76 0.08
CA GLN A 10 16.82 -6.09 -0.22
C GLN A 10 16.23 -5.41 1.03
N ILE A 11 16.38 -6.02 2.21
CA ILE A 11 15.86 -5.48 3.48
C ILE A 11 16.62 -4.20 3.84
N VAL A 12 17.94 -4.22 3.76
CA VAL A 12 18.80 -3.06 4.04
C VAL A 12 18.52 -1.94 3.05
N SER A 13 18.40 -2.27 1.76
CA SER A 13 18.07 -1.29 0.71
C SER A 13 16.69 -0.67 0.94
N GLY A 14 15.70 -1.46 1.36
CA GLY A 14 14.36 -0.97 1.68
C GLY A 14 14.36 -0.03 2.88
N ALA A 15 15.07 -0.39 3.95
CA ALA A 15 15.22 0.47 5.13
C ALA A 15 15.91 1.80 4.78
N ALA A 16 16.97 1.76 3.97
CA ALA A 16 17.67 2.97 3.50
C ALA A 16 16.75 3.88 2.67
N ILE A 17 15.93 3.31 1.77
CA ILE A 17 14.97 4.07 0.96
C ILE A 17 13.91 4.72 1.86
N ASN A 18 13.42 4.03 2.89
CA ASN A 18 12.48 4.62 3.85
C ASN A 18 13.09 5.81 4.59
N LEU A 19 14.33 5.69 5.08
CA LEU A 19 15.02 6.79 5.76
C LEU A 19 15.26 7.99 4.83
N ILE A 20 15.68 7.71 3.58
CA ILE A 20 15.84 8.74 2.56
C ILE A 20 14.48 9.39 2.25
N GLY A 21 13.41 8.61 2.14
CA GLY A 21 12.07 9.12 1.90
C GLY A 21 11.60 10.08 2.99
N VAL A 22 11.77 9.72 4.25
CA VAL A 22 11.44 10.58 5.40
C VAL A 22 12.31 11.83 5.40
N GLY A 23 13.63 11.69 5.31
CA GLY A 23 14.56 12.83 5.34
C GLY A 23 14.36 13.77 4.16
N LEU A 24 14.21 13.24 2.95
CA LEU A 24 14.04 14.05 1.74
C LEU A 24 12.68 14.76 1.72
N SER A 25 11.60 14.11 2.13
CA SER A 25 10.28 14.74 2.19
C SER A 25 10.24 15.89 3.19
N SER A 26 10.78 15.69 4.39
CA SER A 26 10.90 16.74 5.42
C SER A 26 11.83 17.90 4.98
N PHE A 27 12.90 17.59 4.27
CA PHE A 27 13.80 18.60 3.73
C PHE A 27 13.16 19.43 2.62
N LEU A 28 12.51 18.78 1.66
CA LEU A 28 11.85 19.44 0.55
C LEU A 28 10.70 20.35 0.98
N ILE A 29 9.87 19.91 1.94
CA ILE A 29 8.77 20.73 2.43
C ILE A 29 9.29 22.03 3.06
N ARG A 30 10.40 21.97 3.80
CA ARG A 30 11.03 23.13 4.43
C ARG A 30 11.63 24.11 3.42
N ILE A 31 12.21 23.61 2.32
CA ILE A 31 12.75 24.46 1.24
C ILE A 31 11.61 25.13 0.47
N VAL A 32 10.59 24.37 0.10
CA VAL A 32 9.53 24.87 -0.79
C VAL A 32 8.57 25.80 -0.04
N PHE A 33 8.21 25.46 1.20
CA PHE A 33 7.18 26.18 1.97
C PHE A 33 7.75 27.02 3.14
N GLY A 34 9.04 26.85 3.49
CA GLY A 34 9.67 27.52 4.62
C GLY A 34 9.31 26.92 5.99
N LEU A 35 10.07 27.33 7.02
CA LEU A 35 9.92 26.77 8.37
C LEU A 35 8.61 27.14 9.09
N LYS A 36 7.94 28.21 8.66
CA LYS A 36 6.74 28.74 9.33
C LYS A 36 5.43 28.18 8.79
N ASP A 37 5.42 27.49 7.66
CA ASP A 37 4.19 27.18 6.90
C ASP A 37 3.97 25.65 6.74
N GLN A 38 4.45 24.84 7.68
CA GLN A 38 4.34 23.36 7.65
C GLN A 38 2.89 22.84 7.66
N GLN A 39 1.93 23.67 8.07
CA GLN A 39 0.50 23.34 8.11
C GLN A 39 -0.32 24.05 7.01
N ARG A 40 0.31 24.37 5.89
CA ARG A 40 -0.43 24.97 4.79
C ARG A 40 -1.49 23.98 4.30
N VAL A 41 -2.74 24.41 4.36
CA VAL A 41 -3.86 23.67 3.78
C VAL A 41 -3.64 23.55 2.29
N VAL A 42 -3.49 22.32 1.82
CA VAL A 42 -3.33 22.00 0.40
C VAL A 42 -4.73 21.86 -0.22
N PRO A 43 -4.94 22.28 -1.48
CA PRO A 43 -6.19 22.00 -2.18
C PRO A 43 -6.49 20.49 -2.07
N HIS A 44 -7.65 20.15 -1.55
CA HIS A 44 -8.06 18.77 -1.38
C HIS A 44 -8.91 18.30 -2.56
N PHE A 45 -8.94 17.01 -2.78
CA PHE A 45 -9.88 16.43 -3.73
C PHE A 45 -11.28 16.48 -3.15
N GLU A 46 -12.20 17.15 -3.84
CA GLU A 46 -13.60 17.11 -3.47
C GLU A 46 -14.18 15.70 -3.66
N PRO A 47 -15.09 15.25 -2.77
CA PRO A 47 -15.78 14.00 -2.96
C PRO A 47 -16.61 14.04 -4.23
N VAL A 48 -16.44 13.05 -5.08
CA VAL A 48 -17.25 12.89 -6.30
C VAL A 48 -18.51 12.12 -5.94
N SER A 49 -19.66 12.79 -5.99
CA SER A 49 -20.95 12.13 -5.84
C SER A 49 -21.40 11.55 -7.18
N VAL A 50 -21.70 10.25 -7.20
CA VAL A 50 -22.29 9.62 -8.39
C VAL A 50 -23.80 9.84 -8.35
N PRO A 51 -24.39 10.59 -9.30
CA PRO A 51 -25.82 10.88 -9.30
C PRO A 51 -26.64 9.59 -9.34
N TYR A 52 -27.79 9.59 -8.67
CA TYR A 52 -28.73 8.46 -8.46
C TYR A 52 -28.24 7.34 -7.53
N LEU A 53 -26.95 7.05 -7.44
CA LEU A 53 -26.40 6.01 -6.57
C LEU A 53 -26.03 6.56 -5.19
N SER A 54 -25.76 7.85 -5.10
CA SER A 54 -25.48 8.54 -3.82
C SER A 54 -26.71 8.66 -2.91
N ASP A 55 -27.94 8.56 -3.46
CA ASP A 55 -29.18 8.76 -2.73
C ASP A 55 -29.69 7.48 -2.04
N ILE A 56 -29.02 6.35 -2.26
CA ILE A 56 -29.37 5.07 -1.61
C ILE A 56 -29.05 5.18 -0.11
N PRO A 57 -30.05 5.04 0.78
CA PRO A 57 -29.81 5.13 2.22
C PRO A 57 -28.82 4.06 2.69
N LEU A 58 -27.85 4.42 3.55
CA LEU A 58 -26.74 3.66 4.08
C LEU A 58 -25.60 3.36 3.10
N ILE A 59 -25.85 2.87 1.89
CA ILE A 59 -24.83 2.43 0.93
C ILE A 59 -24.31 3.60 0.09
N GLY A 60 -25.19 4.55 -0.25
CA GLY A 60 -24.89 5.71 -1.08
C GLY A 60 -23.71 6.53 -0.55
N PRO A 61 -23.78 7.06 0.67
CA PRO A 61 -22.70 7.87 1.24
C PRO A 61 -21.39 7.07 1.44
N ILE A 62 -21.48 5.76 1.70
CA ILE A 62 -20.32 4.92 1.97
C ILE A 62 -19.54 4.60 0.69
N LEU A 63 -20.23 4.29 -0.42
CA LEU A 63 -19.59 3.83 -1.65
C LEU A 63 -19.56 4.88 -2.77
N PHE A 64 -20.53 5.79 -2.82
CA PHE A 64 -20.74 6.68 -3.96
C PHE A 64 -20.51 8.17 -3.66
N GLN A 65 -19.98 8.49 -2.47
CA GLN A 65 -19.53 9.83 -2.08
C GLN A 65 -18.09 9.77 -1.58
N GLN A 66 -17.18 9.27 -2.42
CA GLN A 66 -15.78 9.10 -2.07
C GLN A 66 -14.88 9.98 -2.94
N HIS A 67 -13.64 10.19 -2.50
CA HIS A 67 -12.65 10.89 -3.30
C HIS A 67 -12.34 10.11 -4.59
N SER A 68 -12.02 10.81 -5.67
CA SER A 68 -11.70 10.20 -6.98
C SER A 68 -10.64 9.08 -6.91
N LEU A 69 -9.63 9.23 -6.05
CA LEU A 69 -8.58 8.23 -5.86
C LEU A 69 -9.10 6.92 -5.24
N VAL A 70 -10.18 6.95 -4.44
CA VAL A 70 -10.81 5.72 -3.91
C VAL A 70 -11.44 4.91 -5.04
N TYR A 71 -12.12 5.57 -5.99
CA TYR A 71 -12.66 4.88 -7.16
C TYR A 71 -11.58 4.30 -8.05
N VAL A 72 -10.47 5.04 -8.23
CA VAL A 72 -9.29 4.53 -8.95
C VAL A 72 -8.72 3.29 -8.25
N ALA A 73 -8.59 3.31 -6.93
CA ALA A 73 -8.11 2.17 -6.16
C ALA A 73 -9.04 0.95 -6.30
N LEU A 74 -10.35 1.15 -6.20
CA LEU A 74 -11.35 0.07 -6.38
C LEU A 74 -11.31 -0.51 -7.79
N LEU A 75 -11.11 0.33 -8.81
CA LEU A 75 -10.98 -0.10 -10.21
C LEU A 75 -9.66 -0.84 -10.46
N LEU A 76 -8.58 -0.44 -9.80
CA LEU A 76 -7.28 -1.10 -9.91
C LEU A 76 -7.30 -2.55 -9.44
N VAL A 77 -8.13 -2.91 -8.46
CA VAL A 77 -8.21 -4.28 -7.95
C VAL A 77 -8.61 -5.30 -9.03
N PRO A 78 -9.76 -5.16 -9.74
CA PRO A 78 -10.12 -6.08 -10.81
C PRO A 78 -9.14 -6.01 -11.98
N ILE A 79 -8.62 -4.83 -12.32
CA ILE A 79 -7.61 -4.66 -13.38
C ILE A 79 -6.35 -5.47 -13.03
N MET A 80 -5.81 -5.31 -11.82
CA MET A 80 -4.63 -6.05 -11.38
C MET A 80 -4.90 -7.55 -11.27
N TRP A 81 -6.10 -7.94 -10.85
CA TRP A 81 -6.49 -9.35 -10.86
C TRP A 81 -6.47 -9.94 -12.26
N VAL A 82 -7.06 -9.26 -13.25
CA VAL A 82 -7.04 -9.69 -14.64
C VAL A 82 -5.60 -9.73 -15.18
N ILE A 83 -4.80 -8.69 -14.94
CA ILE A 83 -3.40 -8.64 -15.39
C ILE A 83 -2.61 -9.82 -14.82
N LEU A 84 -2.71 -10.09 -13.52
CA LEU A 84 -1.90 -11.12 -12.86
C LEU A 84 -2.36 -12.54 -13.22
N PHE A 85 -3.68 -12.80 -13.32
CA PHE A 85 -4.19 -14.16 -13.47
C PHE A 85 -4.70 -14.51 -14.87
N ARG A 86 -4.89 -13.53 -15.75
CA ARG A 86 -5.45 -13.75 -17.07
C ARG A 86 -4.57 -13.29 -18.23
N THR A 87 -3.41 -12.67 -17.96
CA THR A 87 -2.54 -12.17 -19.04
C THR A 87 -1.17 -12.83 -19.01
N ARG A 88 -0.47 -12.72 -20.16
CA ARG A 88 0.92 -13.17 -20.30
C ARG A 88 1.87 -12.39 -19.37
N TRP A 89 1.58 -11.12 -19.08
CA TRP A 89 2.37 -10.29 -18.16
C TRP A 89 2.34 -10.83 -16.74
N GLY A 90 1.16 -11.24 -16.26
CA GLY A 90 1.03 -11.86 -14.95
C GLY A 90 1.81 -13.18 -14.87
N LEU A 91 1.71 -14.02 -15.90
CA LEU A 91 2.48 -15.27 -15.96
C LEU A 91 4.00 -15.01 -15.94
N MET A 92 4.48 -13.99 -16.67
CA MET A 92 5.89 -13.59 -16.64
C MET A 92 6.33 -13.12 -15.25
N ILE A 93 5.52 -12.30 -14.58
CA ILE A 93 5.83 -11.77 -13.23
C ILE A 93 5.87 -12.93 -12.22
N THR A 94 4.87 -13.80 -12.23
CA THR A 94 4.79 -14.93 -11.29
C THR A 94 5.88 -15.96 -11.53
N SER A 95 6.18 -16.31 -12.79
CA SER A 95 7.26 -17.25 -13.11
C SER A 95 8.64 -16.74 -12.68
N VAL A 96 8.93 -15.45 -12.88
CA VAL A 96 10.17 -14.80 -12.40
C VAL A 96 10.20 -14.71 -10.87
N GLY A 97 9.05 -14.62 -10.21
CA GLY A 97 8.93 -14.65 -8.75
C GLY A 97 9.21 -16.02 -8.16
N GLU A 98 8.87 -17.11 -8.85
CA GLU A 98 9.06 -18.48 -8.38
C GLU A 98 10.44 -19.04 -8.81
N HIS A 99 10.73 -19.02 -10.11
CA HIS A 99 11.93 -19.60 -10.68
C HIS A 99 12.54 -18.69 -11.76
N PRO A 100 13.34 -17.69 -11.36
CA PRO A 100 13.91 -16.72 -12.32
C PRO A 100 14.87 -17.36 -13.33
N GLU A 101 15.61 -18.39 -12.94
CA GLU A 101 16.53 -19.11 -13.83
C GLU A 101 15.77 -19.90 -14.91
N ALA A 102 14.73 -20.64 -14.51
CA ALA A 102 13.87 -21.35 -15.45
C ALA A 102 13.13 -20.38 -16.39
N SER A 103 12.73 -19.21 -15.90
CA SER A 103 12.13 -18.17 -16.73
C SER A 103 13.09 -17.63 -17.79
N ALA A 104 14.38 -17.54 -17.47
CA ALA A 104 15.40 -17.08 -18.39
C ALA A 104 15.64 -18.09 -19.54
N THR A 105 15.53 -19.40 -19.31
CA THR A 105 15.71 -20.42 -20.34
C THR A 105 14.61 -20.39 -21.41
N VAL A 106 13.40 -19.94 -21.08
CA VAL A 106 12.29 -19.75 -22.02
C VAL A 106 12.25 -18.36 -22.64
N GLY A 107 13.33 -17.56 -22.49
CA GLY A 107 13.47 -16.25 -23.15
C GLY A 107 12.88 -15.07 -22.38
N ILE A 108 12.37 -15.26 -21.16
CA ILE A 108 11.92 -14.17 -20.29
C ILE A 108 13.15 -13.53 -19.65
N ASN A 109 13.24 -12.20 -19.68
CA ASN A 109 14.33 -11.48 -19.03
C ASN A 109 13.97 -11.15 -17.58
N PRO A 110 14.54 -11.85 -16.55
CA PRO A 110 14.16 -11.65 -15.15
C PRO A 110 14.48 -10.24 -14.64
N LEU A 111 15.58 -9.63 -15.08
CA LEU A 111 15.97 -8.30 -14.64
C LEU A 111 14.96 -7.25 -15.11
N ARG A 112 14.58 -7.27 -16.40
CA ARG A 112 13.58 -6.34 -16.94
C ARG A 112 12.23 -6.50 -16.24
N THR A 113 11.79 -7.73 -16.03
CA THR A 113 10.52 -8.02 -15.35
C THR A 113 10.52 -7.48 -13.91
N ARG A 114 11.61 -7.68 -13.16
CA ARG A 114 11.77 -7.14 -11.81
C ARG A 114 11.78 -5.62 -11.78
N TYR A 115 12.47 -4.97 -12.74
CA TYR A 115 12.47 -3.51 -12.82
C TYR A 115 11.08 -2.93 -13.08
N ILE A 116 10.33 -3.49 -14.04
CA ILE A 116 8.97 -3.06 -14.35
C ILE A 116 8.07 -3.21 -13.11
N ALA A 117 8.13 -4.36 -12.44
CA ALA A 117 7.33 -4.61 -11.23
C ALA A 117 7.64 -3.62 -10.11
N VAL A 118 8.92 -3.33 -9.86
CA VAL A 118 9.35 -2.38 -8.82
C VAL A 118 8.96 -0.94 -9.16
N ILE A 119 9.10 -0.53 -10.43
CA ILE A 119 8.68 0.83 -10.86
C ILE A 119 7.17 1.00 -10.70
N LEU A 120 6.37 0.02 -11.12
CA LEU A 120 4.91 0.04 -10.94
C LEU A 120 4.52 0.06 -9.46
N SER A 121 5.18 -0.74 -8.64
CA SER A 121 4.98 -0.74 -7.18
C SER A 121 5.28 0.63 -6.58
N GLY A 122 6.40 1.26 -6.97
CA GLY A 122 6.77 2.59 -6.51
C GLY A 122 5.76 3.67 -6.94
N ALA A 123 5.26 3.60 -8.17
CA ALA A 123 4.24 4.53 -8.66
C ALA A 123 2.92 4.41 -7.87
N LEU A 124 2.47 3.18 -7.60
CA LEU A 124 1.27 2.93 -6.81
C LEU A 124 1.46 3.36 -5.34
N ALA A 125 2.63 3.11 -4.76
CA ALA A 125 2.95 3.57 -3.41
C ALA A 125 2.97 5.11 -3.33
N GLY A 126 3.52 5.79 -4.35
CA GLY A 126 3.47 7.24 -4.47
C GLY A 126 2.04 7.79 -4.56
N ALA A 127 1.16 7.14 -5.34
CA ALA A 127 -0.25 7.48 -5.41
C ALA A 127 -0.95 7.30 -4.04
N GLY A 128 -0.61 6.26 -3.29
CA GLY A 128 -1.09 6.05 -1.92
C GLY A 128 -0.64 7.16 -0.97
N GLY A 129 0.61 7.61 -1.08
CA GLY A 129 1.12 8.76 -0.32
C GLY A 129 0.43 10.08 -0.68
N ALA A 130 0.18 10.31 -1.96
CA ALA A 130 -0.60 11.46 -2.44
C ALA A 130 -2.04 11.44 -1.90
N PHE A 131 -2.69 10.28 -1.85
CA PHE A 131 -4.02 10.15 -1.24
C PHE A 131 -4.00 10.54 0.24
N LEU A 132 -2.95 10.18 0.97
CA LEU A 132 -2.83 10.50 2.39
C LEU A 132 -2.80 12.01 2.64
N SER A 133 -2.00 12.76 1.85
CA SER A 133 -1.84 14.20 1.99
C SER A 133 -3.00 15.01 1.39
N LEU A 134 -3.52 14.61 0.23
CA LEU A 134 -4.52 15.38 -0.53
C LEU A 134 -5.96 14.91 -0.28
N GLY A 135 -6.15 13.65 0.09
CA GLY A 135 -7.49 13.06 0.28
C GLY A 135 -7.90 12.89 1.73
N GLN A 136 -6.96 12.69 2.65
CA GLN A 136 -7.28 12.39 4.03
C GLN A 136 -6.90 13.49 5.02
N LEU A 137 -5.66 14.01 4.96
CA LEU A 137 -5.16 14.97 5.94
C LEU A 137 -5.32 16.43 5.52
N HIS A 138 -5.34 16.73 4.21
CA HIS A 138 -5.40 18.07 3.64
C HIS A 138 -4.20 18.97 3.99
N PHE A 139 -3.14 18.38 4.54
CA PHE A 139 -1.85 19.04 4.82
C PHE A 139 -0.74 18.00 4.81
N PHE A 140 0.49 18.47 4.74
CA PHE A 140 1.65 17.61 4.89
C PHE A 140 2.17 17.70 6.34
N GLN A 141 2.43 16.54 6.92
CA GLN A 141 3.08 16.41 8.23
C GLN A 141 4.24 15.42 8.12
N ASP A 142 5.34 15.74 8.81
CA ASP A 142 6.46 14.82 8.91
C ASP A 142 5.98 13.48 9.46
N GLU A 143 6.44 12.39 8.87
CA GLU A 143 6.06 11.01 9.23
C GLU A 143 4.55 10.68 9.16
N MET A 144 3.75 11.43 8.37
CA MET A 144 2.29 11.20 8.28
C MET A 144 1.89 9.79 7.85
N VAL A 145 2.80 9.02 7.26
CA VAL A 145 2.58 7.62 6.87
C VAL A 145 2.48 6.72 8.10
N ALA A 146 3.17 7.05 9.22
CA ALA A 146 3.05 6.41 10.53
C ALA A 146 2.99 4.86 10.49
N GLY A 147 3.83 4.22 9.69
CA GLY A 147 3.89 2.75 9.60
C GLY A 147 2.77 2.09 8.76
N ARG A 148 1.86 2.83 8.15
CA ARG A 148 0.77 2.27 7.31
C ARG A 148 1.27 1.40 6.16
N GLY A 149 2.50 1.63 5.66
CA GLY A 149 3.14 0.78 4.68
C GLY A 149 3.38 -0.65 5.18
N PHE A 150 3.69 -0.83 6.47
CA PHE A 150 3.83 -2.16 7.07
C PHE A 150 2.47 -2.87 7.23
N ILE A 151 1.41 -2.12 7.55
CA ILE A 151 0.03 -2.66 7.56
C ILE A 151 -0.37 -3.11 6.15
N ALA A 152 -0.04 -2.34 5.12
CA ALA A 152 -0.28 -2.72 3.72
C ALA A 152 0.49 -3.98 3.33
N LEU A 153 1.76 -4.12 3.75
CA LEU A 153 2.54 -5.34 3.54
C LEU A 153 1.89 -6.54 4.23
N ALA A 154 1.45 -6.38 5.49
CA ALA A 154 0.71 -7.41 6.20
C ALA A 154 -0.58 -7.80 5.46
N ALA A 155 -1.34 -6.83 4.94
CA ALA A 155 -2.53 -7.07 4.15
C ALA A 155 -2.24 -7.94 2.91
N VAL A 156 -1.14 -7.71 2.20
CA VAL A 156 -0.73 -8.52 1.04
C VAL A 156 -0.39 -9.97 1.46
N ILE A 157 0.29 -10.15 2.58
CA ILE A 157 0.62 -11.48 3.12
C ILE A 157 -0.65 -12.23 3.50
N PHE A 158 -1.61 -11.58 4.17
CA PHE A 158 -2.92 -12.16 4.50
C PHE A 158 -3.73 -12.52 3.28
N ALA A 159 -3.66 -11.68 2.27
CA ALA A 159 -4.30 -11.90 0.99
C ALA A 159 -3.70 -13.05 0.17
N ARG A 160 -2.62 -13.69 0.66
CA ARG A 160 -1.88 -14.71 -0.10
C ARG A 160 -1.50 -14.21 -1.49
N TRP A 161 -1.02 -12.97 -1.57
CA TRP A 161 -0.59 -12.34 -2.83
C TRP A 161 -1.71 -12.17 -3.87
N ASN A 162 -2.98 -12.20 -3.45
CA ASN A 162 -4.14 -12.02 -4.31
C ASN A 162 -4.71 -10.60 -4.16
N PRO A 163 -4.90 -9.83 -5.26
CA PRO A 163 -5.43 -8.46 -5.19
C PRO A 163 -6.82 -8.36 -4.54
N VAL A 164 -7.71 -9.31 -4.77
CA VAL A 164 -9.05 -9.33 -4.15
C VAL A 164 -8.95 -9.58 -2.65
N GLY A 165 -8.09 -10.52 -2.24
CA GLY A 165 -7.79 -10.74 -0.83
C GLY A 165 -7.18 -9.53 -0.17
N ALA A 166 -6.29 -8.79 -0.88
CA ALA A 166 -5.69 -7.56 -0.39
C ALA A 166 -6.75 -6.47 -0.15
N LEU A 167 -7.73 -6.33 -1.04
CA LEU A 167 -8.86 -5.41 -0.82
C LEU A 167 -9.62 -5.74 0.46
N ILE A 168 -9.97 -7.03 0.66
CA ILE A 168 -10.69 -7.46 1.87
C ILE A 168 -9.86 -7.18 3.13
N ALA A 169 -8.57 -7.49 3.12
CA ALA A 169 -7.68 -7.21 4.23
C ALA A 169 -7.59 -5.69 4.52
N CYS A 170 -7.44 -4.87 3.48
CA CYS A 170 -7.43 -3.41 3.62
C CYS A 170 -8.75 -2.86 4.18
N LEU A 171 -9.90 -3.42 3.80
CA LEU A 171 -11.20 -3.04 4.36
C LEU A 171 -11.31 -3.41 5.84
N ILE A 172 -10.79 -4.57 6.25
CA ILE A 172 -10.76 -4.98 7.66
C ILE A 172 -9.87 -4.04 8.48
N PHE A 173 -8.65 -3.75 8.01
CA PHE A 173 -7.74 -2.85 8.72
C PHE A 173 -8.23 -1.40 8.74
N GLY A 174 -8.75 -0.91 7.61
CA GLY A 174 -9.35 0.42 7.54
C GLY A 174 -10.61 0.55 8.42
N GLY A 175 -11.40 -0.53 8.52
CA GLY A 175 -12.52 -0.62 9.44
C GLY A 175 -12.08 -0.57 10.90
N ALA A 176 -10.99 -1.23 11.25
CA ALA A 176 -10.40 -1.17 12.59
C ALA A 176 -9.91 0.24 12.95
N ASP A 177 -9.22 0.91 12.01
CA ASP A 177 -8.81 2.31 12.16
C ASP A 177 -10.03 3.23 12.35
N ALA A 178 -11.06 3.06 11.53
CA ALA A 178 -12.28 3.86 11.64
C ALA A 178 -13.00 3.66 12.98
N LEU A 179 -13.06 2.42 13.49
CA LEU A 179 -13.61 2.12 14.81
C LEU A 179 -12.80 2.77 15.93
N GLN A 180 -11.47 2.75 15.82
CA GLN A 180 -10.58 3.43 16.75
C GLN A 180 -10.88 4.94 16.81
N PHE A 181 -10.94 5.63 15.67
CA PHE A 181 -11.23 7.06 15.63
C PHE A 181 -12.62 7.40 16.15
N ARG A 182 -13.65 6.60 15.80
CA ARG A 182 -15.00 6.78 16.30
C ARG A 182 -15.10 6.52 17.81
N GLY A 183 -14.40 5.52 18.32
CA GLY A 183 -14.35 5.23 19.75
C GLY A 183 -13.72 6.37 20.55
N GLN A 184 -12.66 6.98 20.03
CA GLN A 184 -12.03 8.17 20.63
C GLN A 184 -12.98 9.37 20.60
N ALA A 185 -13.65 9.62 19.48
CA ALA A 185 -14.60 10.73 19.33
C ALA A 185 -15.85 10.56 20.24
N ALA A 186 -16.27 9.33 20.51
CA ALA A 186 -17.39 9.00 21.39
C ALA A 186 -17.04 9.11 22.89
N GLY A 187 -15.79 9.44 23.25
CA GLY A 187 -15.38 9.60 24.63
C GLY A 187 -15.43 8.31 25.45
N LEU A 188 -15.20 7.15 24.81
CA LEU A 188 -15.15 5.88 25.54
C LEU A 188 -14.09 5.96 26.65
N ALA A 189 -14.43 5.49 27.84
CA ALA A 189 -13.56 5.50 29.02
C ALA A 189 -12.38 4.51 28.92
N VAL A 190 -11.86 4.31 27.71
CA VAL A 190 -10.70 3.47 27.43
C VAL A 190 -9.48 4.38 27.22
N PRO A 191 -8.36 4.14 27.93
CA PRO A 191 -7.15 4.94 27.72
C PRO A 191 -6.75 4.96 26.24
N HIS A 192 -6.38 6.14 25.74
CA HIS A 192 -6.04 6.40 24.34
C HIS A 192 -5.03 5.38 23.75
N GLN A 193 -4.07 4.96 24.58
CA GLN A 193 -3.03 3.99 24.20
C GLN A 193 -3.62 2.63 23.79
N PHE A 194 -4.64 2.13 24.48
CA PHE A 194 -5.28 0.87 24.12
C PHE A 194 -6.06 0.97 22.81
N MET A 195 -6.66 2.11 22.55
CA MET A 195 -7.33 2.34 21.26
C MET A 195 -6.33 2.38 20.11
N LEU A 196 -5.17 3.03 20.28
CA LEU A 196 -4.09 3.02 19.30
C LEU A 196 -3.54 1.62 19.02
N MET A 197 -3.54 0.74 20.01
CA MET A 197 -3.07 -0.64 19.85
C MET A 197 -4.07 -1.52 19.08
N PHE A 198 -5.34 -1.16 19.02
CA PHE A 198 -6.40 -2.02 18.48
C PHE A 198 -6.14 -2.53 17.05
N PRO A 199 -5.78 -1.69 16.04
CA PRO A 199 -5.47 -2.18 14.70
C PRO A 199 -4.29 -3.14 14.67
N TYR A 200 -3.27 -2.90 15.49
CA TYR A 200 -2.07 -3.75 15.56
C TYR A 200 -2.36 -5.11 16.20
N VAL A 201 -3.14 -5.11 17.29
CA VAL A 201 -3.57 -6.35 17.95
C VAL A 201 -4.45 -7.18 17.01
N LEU A 202 -5.38 -6.53 16.28
CA LEU A 202 -6.18 -7.18 15.26
C LEU A 202 -5.31 -7.78 14.16
N THR A 203 -4.29 -7.05 13.71
CA THR A 203 -3.32 -7.52 12.71
C THR A 203 -2.60 -8.78 13.20
N LEU A 204 -2.10 -8.78 14.44
CA LEU A 204 -1.43 -9.95 15.03
C LEU A 204 -2.38 -11.13 15.19
N ALA A 205 -3.62 -10.90 15.64
CA ALA A 205 -4.62 -11.95 15.78
C ALA A 205 -4.94 -12.61 14.43
N ILE A 206 -5.14 -11.81 13.38
CA ILE A 206 -5.35 -12.32 12.03
C ILE A 206 -4.11 -13.07 11.52
N LEU A 207 -2.89 -12.57 11.80
CA LEU A 207 -1.65 -13.21 11.41
C LEU A 207 -1.52 -14.62 12.01
N VAL A 208 -1.87 -14.78 13.28
CA VAL A 208 -1.85 -16.10 13.95
C VAL A 208 -2.83 -17.07 13.28
N VAL A 209 -4.02 -16.59 12.88
CA VAL A 209 -5.05 -17.45 12.27
C VAL A 209 -4.75 -17.79 10.81
N VAL A 210 -4.26 -16.83 10.03
CA VAL A 210 -4.13 -16.95 8.56
C VAL A 210 -2.68 -17.19 8.12
N GLY A 211 -1.70 -16.65 8.86
CA GLY A 211 -0.30 -16.55 8.43
C GLY A 211 0.40 -17.89 8.21
N GLY A 212 0.01 -18.95 8.92
CA GLY A 212 0.63 -20.28 8.81
C GLY A 212 0.44 -20.98 7.44
N LYS A 213 -0.37 -20.43 6.54
CA LYS A 213 -0.67 -21.00 5.22
C LYS A 213 -0.27 -20.09 4.04
N SER A 214 0.35 -18.93 4.30
CA SER A 214 0.76 -18.01 3.25
C SER A 214 2.20 -18.32 2.82
N GLN A 215 2.37 -18.77 1.59
CA GLN A 215 3.68 -18.92 0.97
C GLN A 215 3.91 -17.75 0.01
N GLY A 216 4.98 -16.98 0.26
CA GLY A 216 5.43 -15.95 -0.68
C GLY A 216 6.16 -16.57 -1.88
N PRO A 217 6.43 -15.76 -2.93
CA PRO A 217 7.23 -16.19 -4.07
C PRO A 217 8.59 -16.74 -3.62
N ALA A 218 9.01 -17.89 -4.17
CA ALA A 218 10.22 -18.61 -3.71
C ALA A 218 11.51 -17.78 -3.86
N ALA A 219 11.60 -16.93 -4.89
CA ALA A 219 12.75 -16.07 -5.14
C ALA A 219 12.66 -14.68 -4.47
N ILE A 220 11.79 -14.51 -3.45
CA ILE A 220 11.67 -13.24 -2.75
C ILE A 220 12.98 -12.93 -2.00
N GLY A 221 13.48 -11.70 -2.18
CA GLY A 221 14.73 -11.26 -1.54
C GLY A 221 16.01 -11.85 -2.13
N GLN A 222 15.92 -12.80 -3.08
CA GLN A 222 17.09 -13.41 -3.69
C GLN A 222 17.55 -12.63 -4.93
N PRO A 223 18.84 -12.23 -5.00
CA PRO A 223 19.37 -11.60 -6.19
C PRO A 223 19.48 -12.62 -7.34
N TYR A 224 19.09 -12.22 -8.55
CA TYR A 224 19.29 -13.03 -9.74
C TYR A 224 20.71 -12.84 -10.27
N SER A 225 21.43 -13.92 -10.49
CA SER A 225 22.69 -13.94 -11.23
C SER A 225 22.52 -14.76 -12.49
N LYS A 226 22.87 -14.16 -13.62
CA LYS A 226 22.97 -14.92 -14.87
C LYS A 226 24.21 -15.82 -14.73
N GLY A 227 23.99 -17.12 -14.69
CA GLY A 227 25.07 -18.10 -14.79
C GLY A 227 25.79 -17.97 -16.12
#